data_4954bfa019e704219249aa584ee8aeb3
#
_entry.id   4954bfa019e704219249aa584ee8aeb3
#
_cell.length_a   1.000
_cell.length_b   1.000
_cell.length_c   1.000
_cell.angle_alpha   90.00
_cell.angle_beta   90.00
_cell.angle_gamma   90.00
#
_symmetry.space_group_name_H-M   'P 1'
#
loop_
_entity.id
_entity.type
_entity.pdbx_description
1 polymer ?
#
loop_
_entity_poly.entity_id
_entity_poly.type
_entity_poly.pdbx_seq_one_letter_code
_entity_poly.pdbx_strand_id
1 'polypeptide(L)'
;MSSSPATRPVRLPPPDLATQQLPRTRQIARAWFRVHPKGLNAIYFSLNPAHRYSHPKCPSPILYVGIDPETCLLERFGDYLYDNARQLPQTVWDSTVISRIDAPPFHLYDLSKTTTRSALIVDLTALMNAELSVPQQWGLEIQNHPSQVPAIKFKSRFTDKACLAIFDLPGIRAQLNEAALGPVSAYDPALDWLTKHQVTLV
;
A
#
# COMPACT_ATOMS: atom_id res chain seq x y z
N MET A 1 22.52 -36.32 -7.74
CA MET A 1 21.29 -36.13 -6.94
C MET A 1 21.19 -34.64 -6.60
N SER A 2 20.38 -33.89 -7.36
CA SER A 2 20.16 -32.44 -7.13
C SER A 2 19.13 -32.32 -6.03
N SER A 3 19.55 -31.91 -4.84
CA SER A 3 18.61 -31.55 -3.78
C SER A 3 17.91 -30.23 -4.17
N SER A 4 16.63 -30.29 -4.42
CA SER A 4 15.80 -29.06 -4.55
C SER A 4 16.03 -28.17 -3.34
N PRO A 5 16.26 -26.86 -3.54
CA PRO A 5 16.40 -25.94 -2.40
C PRO A 5 15.11 -25.99 -1.58
N ALA A 6 15.26 -26.32 -0.29
CA ALA A 6 14.13 -26.30 0.64
C ALA A 6 13.50 -24.91 0.64
N THR A 7 12.26 -24.82 0.18
CA THR A 7 11.46 -23.58 0.22
C THR A 7 11.35 -23.17 1.70
N ARG A 8 11.93 -22.03 2.08
CA ARG A 8 11.78 -21.51 3.44
C ARG A 8 10.31 -21.27 3.71
N PRO A 9 9.75 -21.77 4.82
CA PRO A 9 8.35 -21.53 5.15
C PRO A 9 8.13 -20.04 5.32
N VAL A 10 7.06 -19.54 4.69
CA VAL A 10 6.63 -18.15 4.82
C VAL A 10 6.23 -17.89 6.26
N ARG A 11 6.78 -16.84 6.89
CA ARG A 11 6.56 -16.57 8.30
C ARG A 11 5.26 -15.81 8.53
N LEU A 12 4.35 -16.46 9.22
CA LEU A 12 3.14 -15.84 9.78
C LEU A 12 3.49 -15.00 11.03
N PRO A 13 2.61 -14.06 11.45
CA PRO A 13 2.78 -13.35 12.71
C PRO A 13 2.91 -14.34 13.88
N PRO A 14 3.84 -14.10 14.83
CA PRO A 14 3.95 -14.96 16.00
C PRO A 14 2.70 -14.81 16.89
N PRO A 15 2.27 -15.88 17.59
CA PRO A 15 1.07 -15.87 18.42
C PRO A 15 1.10 -14.86 19.57
N ASP A 16 2.28 -14.50 20.01
CA ASP A 16 2.54 -13.53 21.11
C ASP A 16 2.82 -12.11 20.61
N LEU A 17 2.57 -11.80 19.33
CA LEU A 17 2.84 -10.47 18.74
C LEU A 17 2.21 -9.35 19.58
N ALA A 18 0.98 -9.55 20.06
CA ALA A 18 0.24 -8.56 20.84
C ALA A 18 0.92 -8.19 22.19
N THR A 19 1.82 -9.02 22.69
CA THR A 19 2.56 -8.77 23.94
C THR A 19 3.96 -8.17 23.70
N GLN A 20 4.41 -8.14 22.46
CA GLN A 20 5.73 -7.64 22.11
C GLN A 20 5.75 -6.12 22.02
N GLN A 21 6.86 -5.51 22.45
CA GLN A 21 7.07 -4.08 22.27
C GLN A 21 7.64 -3.81 20.87
N LEU A 22 6.79 -3.30 19.98
CA LEU A 22 7.17 -3.07 18.59
C LEU A 22 7.75 -1.67 18.36
N PRO A 23 8.83 -1.54 17.55
CA PRO A 23 9.47 -0.26 17.28
C PRO A 23 8.56 0.63 16.41
N ARG A 24 8.15 1.77 16.96
CA ARG A 24 7.36 2.77 16.26
C ARG A 24 8.27 3.82 15.61
N THR A 25 7.98 4.20 14.39
CA THR A 25 8.66 5.29 13.69
C THR A 25 7.72 6.48 13.60
N ARG A 26 8.21 7.69 13.88
CA ARG A 26 7.46 8.92 13.66
C ARG A 26 7.50 9.25 12.17
N GLN A 27 6.36 9.28 11.52
CA GLN A 27 6.18 9.85 10.19
C GLN A 27 6.02 11.37 10.34
N ILE A 28 6.78 12.14 9.58
CA ILE A 28 6.61 13.59 9.53
C ILE A 28 5.40 13.96 8.64
N ALA A 29 4.86 15.16 8.85
CA ALA A 29 3.82 15.69 7.96
C ALA A 29 4.34 15.77 6.53
N ARG A 30 3.56 15.25 5.57
CA ARG A 30 3.91 15.32 4.16
C ARG A 30 2.71 15.00 3.26
N ALA A 31 2.87 15.37 1.99
CA ALA A 31 1.98 14.95 0.92
C ALA A 31 2.22 13.49 0.53
N TRP A 32 1.13 12.77 0.33
CA TRP A 32 1.02 11.47 -0.26
C TRP A 32 0.11 11.55 -1.48
N PHE A 33 0.09 10.53 -2.31
CA PHE A 33 -0.72 10.51 -3.53
C PHE A 33 -1.59 9.26 -3.59
N ARG A 34 -2.68 9.36 -4.34
CA ARG A 34 -3.54 8.24 -4.61
C ARG A 34 -4.10 8.32 -6.02
N VAL A 35 -4.05 7.20 -6.73
CA VAL A 35 -4.75 6.99 -8.01
C VAL A 35 -5.98 6.14 -7.72
N HIS A 36 -7.18 6.64 -8.05
CA HIS A 36 -8.43 6.01 -7.67
C HIS A 36 -9.52 6.22 -8.72
N PRO A 37 -10.62 5.41 -8.72
CA PRO A 37 -11.74 5.60 -9.63
C PRO A 37 -12.39 6.99 -9.46
N LYS A 38 -12.78 7.60 -10.57
CA LYS A 38 -13.59 8.81 -10.63
C LYS A 38 -14.97 8.55 -10.01
N GLY A 39 -15.34 9.18 -8.97
CA GLY A 39 -16.59 8.94 -8.24
C GLY A 39 -16.38 8.38 -6.84
N LEU A 40 -15.14 8.03 -6.49
CA LEU A 40 -14.76 7.83 -5.10
C LEU A 40 -13.95 9.03 -4.61
N ASN A 41 -14.13 9.40 -3.33
CA ASN A 41 -13.27 10.38 -2.68
C ASN A 41 -11.84 9.86 -2.56
N ALA A 42 -10.85 10.75 -2.57
CA ALA A 42 -9.46 10.34 -2.37
C ALA A 42 -9.27 9.72 -0.98
N ILE A 43 -9.93 10.25 0.04
CA ILE A 43 -9.95 9.70 1.41
C ILE A 43 -11.08 8.66 1.52
N TYR A 44 -10.94 7.57 0.78
CA TYR A 44 -11.85 6.43 0.82
C TYR A 44 -11.18 5.21 1.43
N PHE A 45 -11.59 4.85 2.64
CA PHE A 45 -11.14 3.66 3.36
C PHE A 45 -11.97 2.45 2.95
N SER A 46 -11.31 1.31 2.73
CA SER A 46 -11.93 0.08 2.23
C SER A 46 -11.45 -1.16 3.00
N LEU A 47 -12.34 -2.13 3.14
CA LEU A 47 -12.01 -3.50 3.61
C LEU A 47 -11.83 -4.47 2.43
N ASN A 48 -11.60 -3.98 1.21
CA ASN A 48 -11.45 -4.84 0.04
C ASN A 48 -10.28 -5.84 0.21
N PRO A 49 -10.56 -7.15 0.24
CA PRO A 49 -9.55 -8.19 0.45
C PRO A 49 -8.60 -8.36 -0.74
N ALA A 50 -8.81 -7.66 -1.85
CA ALA A 50 -7.84 -7.62 -2.94
C ALA A 50 -6.56 -6.82 -2.60
N HIS A 51 -6.50 -6.19 -1.42
CA HIS A 51 -5.36 -5.40 -1.00
C HIS A 51 -4.48 -6.10 0.03
N ARG A 52 -3.18 -5.80 -0.01
CA ARG A 52 -2.10 -6.50 0.69
C ARG A 52 -2.29 -6.66 2.20
N TYR A 53 -2.79 -5.65 2.91
CA TYR A 53 -2.96 -5.69 4.37
C TYR A 53 -4.43 -5.71 4.79
N SER A 54 -5.36 -5.88 3.83
CA SER A 54 -6.80 -5.86 4.08
C SER A 54 -7.33 -7.27 4.33
N HIS A 55 -7.08 -7.82 5.52
CA HIS A 55 -7.69 -9.09 5.90
C HIS A 55 -9.19 -8.89 6.14
N PRO A 56 -10.08 -9.84 5.76
CA PRO A 56 -11.53 -9.70 5.94
C PRO A 56 -12.00 -9.46 7.39
N LYS A 57 -11.17 -9.84 8.37
CA LYS A 57 -11.44 -9.65 9.80
C LYS A 57 -10.74 -8.42 10.39
N CYS A 58 -10.13 -7.55 9.57
CA CYS A 58 -9.54 -6.32 10.08
C CYS A 58 -10.58 -5.46 10.77
N PRO A 59 -10.29 -4.92 11.97
CA PRO A 59 -11.23 -4.09 12.73
C PRO A 59 -11.49 -2.73 12.07
N SER A 60 -10.56 -2.25 11.26
CA SER A 60 -10.67 -0.95 10.59
C SER A 60 -10.39 -1.06 9.10
N PRO A 61 -11.16 -0.36 8.25
CA PRO A 61 -10.86 -0.25 6.83
C PRO A 61 -9.55 0.52 6.59
N ILE A 62 -8.96 0.37 5.41
CA ILE A 62 -7.62 0.84 5.07
C ILE A 62 -7.67 1.79 3.89
N LEU A 63 -6.93 2.90 4.01
CA LEU A 63 -6.60 3.81 2.92
C LEU A 63 -5.17 3.56 2.47
N TYR A 64 -4.98 3.26 1.18
CA TYR A 64 -3.65 3.07 0.57
C TYR A 64 -3.22 4.32 -0.19
N VAL A 65 -1.98 4.78 0.06
CA VAL A 65 -1.38 5.93 -0.59
C VAL A 65 0.09 5.68 -0.91
N GLY A 66 0.61 6.31 -1.95
CA GLY A 66 2.01 6.24 -2.36
C GLY A 66 2.75 7.57 -2.17
N ILE A 67 4.07 7.49 -2.12
CA ILE A 67 4.96 8.65 -1.88
C ILE A 67 4.91 9.67 -3.03
N ASP A 68 4.64 9.23 -4.24
CA ASP A 68 4.61 10.03 -5.45
C ASP A 68 3.60 9.47 -6.48
N PRO A 69 3.24 10.26 -7.50
CA PRO A 69 2.31 9.86 -8.56
C PRO A 69 2.72 8.59 -9.30
N GLU A 70 4.00 8.43 -9.64
CA GLU A 70 4.52 7.27 -10.38
C GLU A 70 4.28 5.97 -9.61
N THR A 71 4.59 5.98 -8.30
CA THR A 71 4.33 4.83 -7.42
C THR A 71 2.85 4.47 -7.40
N CYS A 72 1.96 5.47 -7.32
CA CYS A 72 0.52 5.23 -7.31
C CYS A 72 -0.01 4.71 -8.65
N LEU A 73 0.52 5.20 -9.78
CA LEU A 73 0.17 4.70 -11.11
C LEU A 73 0.61 3.23 -11.26
N LEU A 74 1.80 2.88 -10.82
CA LEU A 74 2.28 1.50 -10.85
C LEU A 74 1.51 0.58 -9.90
N GLU A 75 1.17 1.02 -8.70
CA GLU A 75 0.31 0.23 -7.78
C GLU A 75 -1.11 0.03 -8.35
N ARG A 76 -1.61 0.96 -9.17
CA ARG A 76 -2.94 0.90 -9.78
C ARG A 76 -2.95 0.10 -11.08
N PHE A 77 -1.94 0.28 -11.93
CA PHE A 77 -1.91 -0.22 -13.29
C PHE A 77 -0.78 -1.20 -13.58
N GLY A 78 0.08 -1.49 -12.60
CA GLY A 78 1.26 -2.31 -12.80
C GLY A 78 0.96 -3.71 -13.31
N ASP A 79 -0.16 -4.31 -12.92
CA ASP A 79 -0.56 -5.63 -13.40
C ASP A 79 -0.82 -5.63 -14.92
N TYR A 80 -1.31 -4.52 -15.50
CA TYR A 80 -1.44 -4.39 -16.96
C TYR A 80 -0.09 -4.38 -17.69
N LEU A 81 0.99 -3.92 -17.01
CA LEU A 81 2.34 -3.91 -17.59
C LEU A 81 2.90 -5.33 -17.72
N TYR A 82 2.62 -6.17 -16.75
CA TYR A 82 3.24 -7.51 -16.65
C TYR A 82 2.33 -8.60 -17.23
N ASP A 83 1.03 -8.51 -16.99
CA ASP A 83 0.09 -9.58 -17.33
C ASP A 83 -0.60 -9.35 -18.69
N ASN A 84 -0.73 -8.09 -19.15
CA ASN A 84 -1.47 -7.73 -20.35
C ASN A 84 -0.61 -7.06 -21.44
N ALA A 85 0.65 -7.46 -21.56
CA ALA A 85 1.55 -6.94 -22.59
C ALA A 85 1.56 -5.40 -22.70
N ARG A 86 1.42 -4.68 -21.59
CA ARG A 86 1.36 -3.21 -21.49
C ARG A 86 0.13 -2.59 -22.16
N GLN A 87 -0.93 -3.33 -22.30
CA GLN A 87 -2.21 -2.84 -22.81
C GLN A 87 -3.12 -2.46 -21.65
N LEU A 88 -3.54 -1.20 -21.58
CA LEU A 88 -4.44 -0.68 -20.57
C LEU A 88 -5.74 -0.21 -21.24
N PRO A 89 -6.92 -0.72 -20.84
CA PRO A 89 -8.18 -0.27 -21.42
C PRO A 89 -8.38 1.24 -21.26
N GLN A 90 -8.68 1.93 -22.38
CA GLN A 90 -8.95 3.37 -22.41
C GLN A 90 -10.02 3.76 -21.36
N THR A 91 -11.08 2.95 -21.23
CA THR A 91 -12.17 3.19 -20.30
C THR A 91 -11.72 3.17 -18.83
N VAL A 92 -10.75 2.31 -18.49
CA VAL A 92 -10.14 2.26 -17.13
C VAL A 92 -9.30 3.50 -16.90
N TRP A 93 -8.49 3.91 -17.90
CA TRP A 93 -7.69 5.12 -17.83
C TRP A 93 -8.57 6.37 -17.64
N ASP A 94 -9.59 6.57 -18.48
CA ASP A 94 -10.47 7.75 -18.46
C ASP A 94 -11.37 7.83 -17.21
N SER A 95 -11.65 6.68 -16.58
CA SER A 95 -12.41 6.61 -15.35
C SER A 95 -11.56 6.79 -14.08
N THR A 96 -10.28 7.12 -14.21
CA THR A 96 -9.35 7.22 -13.09
C THR A 96 -8.89 8.66 -12.88
N VAL A 97 -8.75 9.02 -11.60
CA VAL A 97 -8.27 10.33 -11.14
C VAL A 97 -7.10 10.16 -10.19
N ILE A 98 -6.31 11.23 -10.08
CA ILE A 98 -5.23 11.32 -9.10
C ILE A 98 -5.52 12.43 -8.10
N SER A 99 -5.19 12.19 -6.86
CA SER A 99 -5.33 13.15 -5.77
C SER A 99 -4.08 13.17 -4.90
N ARG A 100 -3.84 14.33 -4.31
CA ARG A 100 -2.87 14.53 -3.23
C ARG A 100 -3.59 14.43 -1.90
N ILE A 101 -2.96 13.78 -0.92
CA ILE A 101 -3.46 13.64 0.45
C ILE A 101 -2.38 14.15 1.39
N ASP A 102 -2.65 15.23 2.10
CA ASP A 102 -1.77 15.75 3.14
C ASP A 102 -2.08 15.03 4.45
N ALA A 103 -1.08 14.32 4.97
CA ALA A 103 -1.18 13.61 6.23
C ALA A 103 -0.36 14.31 7.31
N PRO A 104 -0.91 14.45 8.55
CA PRO A 104 -0.19 15.02 9.69
C PRO A 104 0.94 14.07 10.14
N PRO A 105 1.79 14.49 11.07
CA PRO A 105 2.75 13.59 11.69
C PRO A 105 2.02 12.59 12.60
N PHE A 106 2.38 11.32 12.49
CA PHE A 106 1.90 10.23 13.35
C PHE A 106 2.94 9.14 13.53
N HIS A 107 2.74 8.25 14.50
CA HIS A 107 3.56 7.06 14.64
C HIS A 107 3.02 5.91 13.79
N LEU A 108 3.92 5.09 13.27
CA LEU A 108 3.58 3.94 12.43
C LEU A 108 4.59 2.80 12.60
N TYR A 109 4.26 1.63 12.09
CA TYR A 109 5.24 0.57 11.89
C TYR A 109 5.84 0.69 10.49
N ASP A 110 7.15 0.95 10.42
CA ASP A 110 7.88 1.10 9.15
C ASP A 110 8.49 -0.25 8.73
N LEU A 111 7.70 -1.05 8.02
CA LEU A 111 8.14 -2.36 7.50
C LEU A 111 9.18 -2.24 6.38
N SER A 112 9.46 -1.04 5.88
CA SER A 112 10.57 -0.81 4.96
C SER A 112 11.93 -0.89 5.68
N LYS A 113 11.96 -0.68 6.99
CA LYS A 113 13.18 -0.73 7.82
C LYS A 113 13.51 -2.15 8.27
N THR A 114 14.77 -2.53 8.14
CA THR A 114 15.26 -3.83 8.63
C THR A 114 15.08 -3.99 10.14
N THR A 115 15.32 -2.92 10.92
CA THR A 115 15.16 -2.93 12.38
C THR A 115 13.73 -3.27 12.81
N THR A 116 12.72 -2.70 12.13
CA THR A 116 11.30 -3.02 12.41
C THR A 116 10.99 -4.46 12.01
N ARG A 117 11.44 -4.91 10.83
CA ARG A 117 11.21 -6.29 10.39
C ARG A 117 11.90 -7.31 11.29
N SER A 118 13.10 -7.02 11.77
CA SER A 118 13.81 -7.92 12.70
C SER A 118 13.08 -8.04 14.04
N ALA A 119 12.55 -6.93 14.57
CA ALA A 119 11.75 -6.94 15.78
C ALA A 119 10.43 -7.73 15.64
N LEU A 120 9.80 -7.64 14.46
CA LEU A 120 8.60 -8.40 14.12
C LEU A 120 8.89 -9.85 13.73
N ILE A 121 10.16 -10.23 13.57
CA ILE A 121 10.57 -11.54 13.05
C ILE A 121 9.92 -11.84 11.68
N VAL A 122 9.72 -10.81 10.87
CA VAL A 122 9.16 -10.91 9.52
C VAL A 122 10.22 -10.66 8.46
N ASP A 123 10.24 -11.44 7.41
CA ASP A 123 11.08 -11.18 6.25
C ASP A 123 10.33 -10.41 5.16
N LEU A 124 11.11 -9.80 4.26
CA LEU A 124 10.53 -9.02 3.17
C LEU A 124 9.74 -9.90 2.20
N THR A 125 10.16 -11.15 2.00
CA THR A 125 9.48 -12.09 1.10
C THR A 125 8.07 -12.37 1.57
N ALA A 126 7.85 -12.57 2.89
CA ALA A 126 6.53 -12.75 3.47
C ALA A 126 5.62 -11.54 3.22
N LEU A 127 6.17 -10.32 3.36
CA LEU A 127 5.40 -9.09 3.16
C LEU A 127 5.12 -8.78 1.69
N MET A 128 5.99 -9.24 0.78
CA MET A 128 5.90 -9.01 -0.68
C MET A 128 5.29 -10.18 -1.43
N ASN A 129 4.84 -11.22 -0.73
CA ASN A 129 4.28 -12.40 -1.36
C ASN A 129 3.10 -12.04 -2.27
N ALA A 130 3.04 -12.68 -3.43
CA ALA A 130 1.92 -12.55 -4.36
C ALA A 130 0.64 -13.17 -3.77
N GLU A 131 0.78 -14.21 -2.95
CA GLU A 131 -0.33 -14.73 -2.15
C GLU A 131 -0.62 -13.78 -1.00
N LEU A 132 -1.79 -13.12 -1.05
CA LEU A 132 -2.17 -12.07 -0.11
C LEU A 132 -2.48 -12.57 1.30
N SER A 133 -2.72 -13.85 1.50
CA SER A 133 -3.09 -14.42 2.81
C SER A 133 -2.09 -14.08 3.91
N VAL A 134 -0.79 -14.13 3.60
CA VAL A 134 0.28 -13.84 4.56
C VAL A 134 0.37 -12.37 4.93
N PRO A 135 0.54 -11.42 3.99
CA PRO A 135 0.56 -10.01 4.36
C PRO A 135 -0.77 -9.52 4.95
N GLN A 136 -1.89 -10.14 4.60
CA GLN A 136 -3.18 -9.84 5.22
C GLN A 136 -3.23 -10.28 6.68
N GLN A 137 -2.67 -11.46 7.01
CA GLN A 137 -2.58 -11.89 8.40
C GLN A 137 -1.70 -10.93 9.22
N TRP A 138 -0.58 -10.43 8.65
CA TRP A 138 0.21 -9.38 9.27
C TRP A 138 -0.58 -8.08 9.46
N GLY A 139 -1.38 -7.69 8.48
CA GLY A 139 -2.27 -6.52 8.57
C GLY A 139 -3.27 -6.64 9.71
N LEU A 140 -3.88 -7.81 9.88
CA LEU A 140 -4.83 -8.11 10.95
C LEU A 140 -4.17 -8.02 12.34
N GLU A 141 -3.05 -8.71 12.53
CA GLU A 141 -2.37 -8.76 13.82
C GLU A 141 -1.79 -7.39 14.22
N ILE A 142 -1.29 -6.61 13.25
CA ILE A 142 -0.83 -5.24 13.51
C ILE A 142 -1.99 -4.33 13.91
N GLN A 143 -3.16 -4.46 13.29
CA GLN A 143 -4.34 -3.67 13.68
C GLN A 143 -4.87 -4.05 15.05
N ASN A 144 -4.79 -5.32 15.43
CA ASN A 144 -5.20 -5.82 16.74
C ASN A 144 -4.17 -5.51 17.85
N HIS A 145 -2.97 -5.05 17.49
CA HIS A 145 -1.92 -4.78 18.46
C HIS A 145 -2.29 -3.63 19.42
N PRO A 146 -2.09 -3.77 20.74
CA PRO A 146 -2.49 -2.77 21.75
C PRO A 146 -1.92 -1.36 21.55
N SER A 147 -0.81 -1.23 20.81
CA SER A 147 -0.22 0.08 20.51
C SER A 147 -1.06 0.96 19.59
N GLN A 148 -2.03 0.39 18.88
CA GLN A 148 -2.97 1.07 17.98
C GLN A 148 -2.30 2.13 17.07
N VAL A 149 -1.20 1.77 16.41
CA VAL A 149 -0.59 2.67 15.43
C VAL A 149 -1.53 2.88 14.24
N PRO A 150 -1.67 4.11 13.74
CA PRO A 150 -2.62 4.42 12.67
C PRO A 150 -2.18 3.97 11.27
N ALA A 151 -0.96 3.46 11.09
CA ALA A 151 -0.51 3.07 9.77
C ALA A 151 0.63 2.06 9.76
N ILE A 152 0.74 1.36 8.64
CA ILE A 152 1.91 0.60 8.20
C ILE A 152 2.56 1.36 7.04
N LYS A 153 3.89 1.54 7.09
CA LYS A 153 4.69 1.99 5.95
C LYS A 153 5.41 0.80 5.35
N PHE A 154 5.32 0.64 4.04
CA PHE A 154 5.91 -0.47 3.31
C PHE A 154 6.50 0.00 1.97
N LYS A 155 7.19 -0.88 1.26
CA LYS A 155 7.69 -0.61 -0.09
C LYS A 155 6.70 -1.10 -1.14
N SER A 156 6.54 -0.32 -2.19
CA SER A 156 5.85 -0.76 -3.40
C SER A 156 6.55 -1.99 -3.99
N ARG A 157 5.78 -2.96 -4.47
CA ARG A 157 6.34 -4.12 -5.18
C ARG A 157 6.91 -3.75 -6.56
N PHE A 158 6.54 -2.58 -7.08
CA PHE A 158 6.95 -2.12 -8.41
C PHE A 158 8.08 -1.10 -8.40
N THR A 159 8.24 -0.31 -7.32
CA THR A 159 9.17 0.83 -7.31
C THR A 159 10.07 0.87 -6.11
N ASP A 160 10.19 0.01 -5.24
CA ASP A 160 11.01 0.16 -4.01
C ASP A 160 10.70 1.41 -3.17
N LYS A 161 9.80 2.31 -3.66
CA LYS A 161 9.40 3.54 -3.00
C LYS A 161 8.34 3.28 -1.92
N ALA A 162 8.15 4.25 -1.05
CA ALA A 162 7.28 4.11 0.11
C ALA A 162 5.79 4.20 -0.26
N CYS A 163 5.01 3.30 0.35
CA CYS A 163 3.56 3.34 0.43
C CYS A 163 3.12 3.35 1.89
N LEU A 164 1.91 3.83 2.16
CA LEU A 164 1.24 3.68 3.46
C LEU A 164 -0.07 2.92 3.29
N ALA A 165 -0.34 2.08 4.29
CA ALA A 165 -1.66 1.55 4.59
C ALA A 165 -2.12 2.24 5.90
N ILE A 166 -3.02 3.22 5.77
CA ILE A 166 -3.54 4.02 6.89
C ILE A 166 -4.84 3.38 7.37
N PHE A 167 -4.96 3.12 8.66
CA PHE A 167 -6.13 2.52 9.29
C PHE A 167 -7.15 3.59 9.69
N ASP A 168 -8.43 3.34 9.49
CA ASP A 168 -9.52 4.25 9.86
C ASP A 168 -9.76 4.22 11.40
N LEU A 169 -8.77 4.65 12.15
CA LEU A 169 -8.90 4.80 13.59
C LEU A 169 -9.63 6.11 13.93
N PRO A 170 -10.25 6.22 15.13
CA PRO A 170 -10.94 7.43 15.55
C PRO A 170 -10.10 8.70 15.37
N GLY A 171 -10.64 9.69 14.66
CA GLY A 171 -10.00 10.97 14.42
C GLY A 171 -8.97 11.03 13.28
N ILE A 172 -8.50 9.92 12.73
CA ILE A 172 -7.51 9.91 11.64
C ILE A 172 -8.10 10.55 10.39
N ARG A 173 -9.30 10.17 10.00
CA ARG A 173 -9.95 10.69 8.78
C ARG A 173 -10.07 12.21 8.79
N ALA A 174 -10.40 12.80 9.93
CA ALA A 174 -10.54 14.26 10.09
C ALA A 174 -9.21 15.03 10.04
N GLN A 175 -8.08 14.33 10.15
CA GLN A 175 -6.74 14.92 10.09
C GLN A 175 -6.13 14.86 8.68
N LEU A 176 -6.74 14.13 7.76
CA LEU A 176 -6.30 14.04 6.38
C LEU A 176 -6.97 15.12 5.55
N ASN A 177 -6.21 15.80 4.69
CA ASN A 177 -6.75 16.76 3.73
C ASN A 177 -6.48 16.26 2.32
N GLU A 178 -7.49 16.32 1.45
CA GLU A 178 -7.37 15.94 0.05
C GLU A 178 -7.40 17.13 -0.88
N ALA A 179 -6.64 17.07 -1.96
CA ALA A 179 -6.70 17.98 -3.09
C ALA A 179 -6.73 17.16 -4.38
N ALA A 180 -7.78 17.30 -5.16
CA ALA A 180 -7.85 16.66 -6.48
C ALA A 180 -6.82 17.30 -7.41
N LEU A 181 -6.03 16.46 -8.09
CA LEU A 181 -5.09 16.90 -9.14
C LEU A 181 -5.73 16.74 -10.53
N GLY A 182 -6.83 16.00 -10.63
CA GLY A 182 -7.60 15.82 -11.85
C GLY A 182 -7.58 14.41 -12.42
N PRO A 183 -8.17 14.22 -13.62
CA PRO A 183 -8.13 12.94 -14.31
C PRO A 183 -6.70 12.60 -14.74
N VAL A 184 -6.35 11.31 -14.70
CA VAL A 184 -5.00 10.86 -15.13
C VAL A 184 -4.75 11.19 -16.60
N SER A 185 -5.80 11.24 -17.42
CA SER A 185 -5.74 11.61 -18.84
C SER A 185 -5.40 13.09 -19.11
N ALA A 186 -5.43 13.94 -18.09
CA ALA A 186 -5.06 15.36 -18.19
C ALA A 186 -3.95 15.75 -17.20
N TYR A 187 -3.27 14.78 -16.60
CA TYR A 187 -2.20 14.98 -15.63
C TYR A 187 -0.85 14.65 -16.27
N ASP A 188 -0.03 15.66 -16.57
CA ASP A 188 1.23 15.51 -17.31
C ASP A 188 2.12 14.37 -16.80
N PRO A 189 2.39 14.21 -15.47
CA PRO A 189 3.20 13.10 -15.01
C PRO A 189 2.58 11.72 -15.27
N ALA A 190 1.26 11.60 -15.47
CA ALA A 190 0.63 10.35 -15.84
C ALA A 190 0.75 10.07 -17.34
N LEU A 191 0.73 11.12 -18.19
CA LEU A 191 1.01 11.00 -19.63
C LEU A 191 2.47 10.61 -19.88
N ASP A 192 3.39 11.22 -19.13
CA ASP A 192 4.82 10.85 -19.15
C ASP A 192 5.02 9.39 -18.72
N TRP A 193 4.25 8.92 -17.73
CA TRP A 193 4.27 7.54 -17.26
C TRP A 193 3.87 6.55 -18.35
N LEU A 194 2.83 6.84 -19.17
CA LEU A 194 2.45 6.00 -20.33
C LEU A 194 3.63 5.84 -21.28
N THR A 195 4.27 6.95 -21.65
CA THR A 195 5.42 6.96 -22.55
C THR A 195 6.61 6.20 -21.97
N LYS A 196 6.98 6.49 -20.72
CA LYS A 196 8.10 5.87 -20.01
C LYS A 196 7.95 4.34 -19.93
N HIS A 197 6.77 3.86 -19.65
CA HIS A 197 6.50 2.44 -19.45
C HIS A 197 5.97 1.77 -20.73
N GLN A 198 5.91 2.51 -21.86
CA GLN A 198 5.45 2.01 -23.19
C GLN A 198 4.06 1.39 -23.10
N VAL A 199 3.15 2.04 -22.34
CA VAL A 199 1.76 1.57 -22.19
C VAL A 199 0.93 2.02 -23.37
N THR A 200 0.21 1.07 -23.97
CA THR A 200 -0.75 1.35 -25.05
C THR A 200 -2.16 1.36 -24.47
N LEU A 201 -2.90 2.44 -24.72
CA LEU A 201 -4.32 2.51 -24.41
C LEU A 201 -5.12 1.81 -25.51
N VAL A 202 -6.02 0.89 -25.15
CA VAL A 202 -6.81 0.05 -26.06
C VAL A 202 -8.30 0.12 -25.73
#